data_79b48708540234bb2db9ea9cbfb67c86
#
_entry.id   79b48708540234bb2db9ea9cbfb67c86
#
_cell.length_a   1.000
_cell.length_b   1.000
_cell.length_c   1.000
_cell.angle_alpha   90.00
_cell.angle_beta   90.00
_cell.angle_gamma   90.00
#
_symmetry.space_group_name_H-M   'P 1'
#
loop_
_entity.id
_entity.type
_entity.pdbx_description
1 polymer ?
#
loop_
_entity_poly.entity_id
_entity_poly.type
_entity_poly.pdbx_seq_one_letter_code
_entity_poly.pdbx_strand_id
1 'polypeptide(L)'
;MANRNPYTPIVFLTILMFAFSAINATAGDQIVHDAEYYILAAQNGKKWVADDTAVDDKLEEFRKKNGGKPPNILYILIDDVGFGEFGTKELNYVRGTETPRINKLAEESLSFMRMYTEPSCTPTRTAFMTGRHPVRTGLEEVKVALVGEGLSAKEVTIAEVLSQAGYNTVHIGKWHLGDIEEAFPYNQGFDYAAFPVHQQVQLSLMTPDADWSSSITGWYKGSYTDKFALDKKFKPSGLVTGVEAKRGGLAREVEMQPGEEWTQNKYNQMNDRYERQTIEWLRKLANQDKPFFLQYWPLDPLNFVRSDREQFLTANGGSMVESMHQLDGRIGRIFDELDKLGIAESTLVVLMGDNGPFRQYSQVLGMNDMIYRGGKADHLEGGVRVNAFARWPGIIEAGSFAGDIIHVTDLFTTFARIGGATQYIPTDRVIDGIDQAALWILGETHGRRDYVFIYENKVLRSVVKQKFKIHLPPPGVPGAGAPMFDLYRDPREEKPLIGVALWAGASFQDMVKRHMMMIMKYPHFPLGKGKPYGGIENLRPESKEALESFMGWQKGK
;
A
#
# COMPACT_ATOMS: atom_id res chain seq x y z
N MET A 1 -24.62 -75.54 38.86
CA MET A 1 -24.90 -74.52 39.88
C MET A 1 -24.44 -73.17 39.35
N ALA A 2 -25.36 -72.26 39.26
CA ALA A 2 -25.20 -70.93 38.65
C ALA A 2 -24.41 -70.01 39.54
N ASN A 3 -23.66 -69.11 38.93
CA ASN A 3 -23.42 -67.80 39.53
C ASN A 3 -23.35 -66.72 38.45
N ARG A 4 -24.36 -65.88 38.43
CA ARG A 4 -24.52 -64.69 37.64
C ARG A 4 -23.74 -63.55 38.33
N ASN A 5 -23.02 -62.81 37.61
CA ASN A 5 -22.48 -61.54 38.07
C ASN A 5 -23.04 -60.39 37.18
N PRO A 6 -23.74 -59.39 37.72
CA PRO A 6 -24.32 -58.29 36.99
C PRO A 6 -23.52 -56.99 37.28
N TYR A 7 -22.72 -56.52 36.38
CA TYR A 7 -22.36 -55.12 36.35
C TYR A 7 -22.26 -54.66 34.91
N THR A 8 -23.32 -54.02 34.43
CA THR A 8 -23.34 -53.21 33.23
C THR A 8 -23.09 -51.75 33.65
N PRO A 9 -22.09 -51.06 33.18
CA PRO A 9 -22.00 -49.62 33.41
C PRO A 9 -22.92 -48.89 32.42
N ILE A 10 -23.89 -48.18 32.96
CA ILE A 10 -24.70 -47.20 32.23
C ILE A 10 -23.83 -46.00 31.96
N VAL A 11 -23.48 -45.81 30.68
CA VAL A 11 -22.83 -44.58 30.19
C VAL A 11 -23.92 -43.54 30.04
N PHE A 12 -23.99 -42.58 30.96
CA PHE A 12 -24.77 -41.35 30.78
C PHE A 12 -24.09 -40.48 29.74
N LEU A 13 -24.61 -40.47 28.53
CA LEU A 13 -24.27 -39.52 27.50
C LEU A 13 -25.02 -38.22 27.78
N THR A 14 -24.37 -37.28 28.48
CA THR A 14 -24.91 -35.95 28.70
C THR A 14 -24.68 -35.14 27.43
N ILE A 15 -25.69 -35.05 26.57
CA ILE A 15 -25.71 -34.13 25.42
C ILE A 15 -25.91 -32.73 25.98
N LEU A 16 -24.82 -31.95 26.03
CA LEU A 16 -24.88 -30.52 26.28
C LEU A 16 -25.36 -29.85 24.99
N MET A 17 -26.66 -29.59 24.89
CA MET A 17 -27.23 -28.70 23.88
C MET A 17 -26.82 -27.27 24.25
N PHE A 18 -25.78 -26.75 23.61
CA PHE A 18 -25.57 -25.31 23.52
C PHE A 18 -26.65 -24.73 22.59
N ALA A 19 -27.61 -24.05 23.18
CA ALA A 19 -28.52 -23.20 22.44
C ALA A 19 -27.71 -22.05 21.82
N PHE A 20 -27.29 -22.23 20.59
CA PHE A 20 -26.90 -21.11 19.73
C PHE A 20 -28.19 -20.32 19.45
N SER A 21 -28.33 -19.18 20.10
CA SER A 21 -29.25 -18.14 19.63
C SER A 21 -28.83 -17.78 18.21
N ALA A 22 -29.53 -18.33 17.24
CA ALA A 22 -29.36 -17.99 15.85
C ALA A 22 -29.72 -16.50 15.67
N ILE A 23 -28.71 -15.66 15.59
CA ILE A 23 -28.83 -14.42 14.85
C ILE A 23 -29.04 -14.86 13.41
N ASN A 24 -30.26 -14.69 12.91
CA ASN A 24 -30.61 -14.91 11.51
C ASN A 24 -29.89 -13.86 10.65
N ALA A 25 -28.60 -14.03 10.43
CA ALA A 25 -27.91 -13.50 9.27
C ALA A 25 -28.11 -14.52 8.16
N THR A 26 -28.73 -14.15 7.09
CA THR A 26 -28.81 -14.94 5.87
C THR A 26 -27.40 -15.35 5.47
N ALA A 27 -27.16 -16.62 5.20
CA ALA A 27 -25.84 -17.22 4.96
C ALA A 27 -25.20 -16.77 3.60
N GLY A 28 -25.36 -15.51 3.22
CA GLY A 28 -24.87 -14.92 1.98
C GLY A 28 -24.10 -13.61 2.12
N ASP A 29 -24.17 -12.93 3.28
CA ASP A 29 -23.78 -11.52 3.35
C ASP A 29 -22.58 -11.21 4.27
N GLN A 30 -21.82 -12.19 4.73
CA GLN A 30 -20.64 -11.93 5.56
C GLN A 30 -19.35 -11.97 4.77
N ILE A 31 -18.49 -10.94 4.99
CA ILE A 31 -17.13 -10.91 4.46
C ILE A 31 -16.39 -12.19 4.90
N VAL A 32 -15.77 -12.88 3.95
CA VAL A 32 -14.95 -14.05 4.24
C VAL A 32 -13.54 -13.57 4.58
N HIS A 33 -13.11 -13.80 5.82
CA HIS A 33 -11.75 -13.48 6.27
C HIS A 33 -10.85 -14.71 6.28
N ASP A 34 -9.54 -14.48 6.49
CA ASP A 34 -8.60 -15.56 6.78
C ASP A 34 -8.90 -16.22 8.14
N ALA A 35 -8.42 -17.45 8.32
CA ALA A 35 -8.76 -18.26 9.48
C ALA A 35 -8.41 -17.63 10.84
N GLU A 36 -7.30 -16.89 10.92
CA GLU A 36 -6.87 -16.24 12.16
C GLU A 36 -7.85 -15.15 12.63
N TYR A 37 -8.53 -14.46 11.70
CA TYR A 37 -9.56 -13.50 12.05
C TYR A 37 -10.66 -14.13 12.93
N TYR A 38 -11.14 -15.31 12.56
CA TYR A 38 -12.23 -15.98 13.32
C TYR A 38 -11.77 -16.40 14.71
N ILE A 39 -10.49 -16.73 14.89
CA ILE A 39 -9.93 -17.03 16.22
C ILE A 39 -9.94 -15.75 17.07
N LEU A 40 -9.49 -14.62 16.51
CA LEU A 40 -9.49 -13.32 17.20
C LEU A 40 -10.91 -12.86 17.52
N ALA A 41 -11.84 -13.03 16.58
CA ALA A 41 -13.25 -12.67 16.78
C ALA A 41 -13.90 -13.51 17.89
N ALA A 42 -13.57 -14.81 17.97
CA ALA A 42 -14.05 -15.66 19.05
C ALA A 42 -13.49 -15.25 20.43
N GLN A 43 -12.24 -14.77 20.47
CA GLN A 43 -11.59 -14.33 21.70
C GLN A 43 -12.04 -12.94 22.17
N ASN A 44 -12.32 -12.04 21.24
CA ASN A 44 -12.52 -10.62 21.52
C ASN A 44 -13.92 -10.11 21.16
N GLY A 45 -14.83 -10.95 20.71
CA GLY A 45 -16.11 -10.55 20.12
C GLY A 45 -16.95 -9.61 20.99
N LYS A 46 -16.97 -9.79 22.32
CA LYS A 46 -17.69 -8.88 23.22
C LYS A 46 -17.12 -7.47 23.20
N LYS A 47 -15.77 -7.34 23.20
CA LYS A 47 -15.08 -6.05 23.12
C LYS A 47 -15.36 -5.41 21.77
N TRP A 48 -15.22 -6.17 20.67
CA TRP A 48 -15.43 -5.67 19.31
C TRP A 48 -16.84 -5.14 19.08
N VAL A 49 -17.87 -5.81 19.62
CA VAL A 49 -19.26 -5.32 19.56
C VAL A 49 -19.43 -3.98 20.29
N ALA A 50 -18.81 -3.84 21.46
CA ALA A 50 -18.83 -2.57 22.19
C ALA A 50 -18.08 -1.46 21.45
N ASP A 51 -16.92 -1.79 20.89
CA ASP A 51 -16.13 -0.87 20.07
C ASP A 51 -16.90 -0.45 18.81
N ASP A 52 -17.58 -1.40 18.13
CA ASP A 52 -18.41 -1.10 16.96
C ASP A 52 -19.54 -0.13 17.28
N THR A 53 -20.21 -0.31 18.42
CA THR A 53 -21.26 0.60 18.86
C THR A 53 -20.69 2.02 19.06
N ALA A 54 -19.56 2.14 19.76
CA ALA A 54 -18.93 3.43 20.01
C ALA A 54 -18.44 4.12 18.72
N VAL A 55 -17.92 3.33 17.76
CA VAL A 55 -17.51 3.83 16.44
C VAL A 55 -18.73 4.31 15.65
N ASP A 56 -19.81 3.53 15.63
CA ASP A 56 -21.03 3.89 14.90
C ASP A 56 -21.64 5.18 15.42
N ASP A 57 -21.70 5.34 16.74
CA ASP A 57 -22.19 6.57 17.39
C ASP A 57 -21.36 7.79 16.95
N LYS A 58 -20.03 7.70 16.98
CA LYS A 58 -19.13 8.77 16.53
C LYS A 58 -19.25 9.09 15.04
N LEU A 59 -19.34 8.07 14.19
CA LEU A 59 -19.52 8.26 12.75
C LEU A 59 -20.88 8.87 12.43
N GLU A 60 -21.93 8.48 13.13
CA GLU A 60 -23.27 9.05 12.96
C GLU A 60 -23.33 10.52 13.45
N GLU A 61 -22.69 10.82 14.57
CA GLU A 61 -22.55 12.21 15.04
C GLU A 61 -21.80 13.07 14.02
N PHE A 62 -20.70 12.54 13.47
CA PHE A 62 -19.96 13.23 12.40
C PHE A 62 -20.86 13.47 11.18
N ARG A 63 -21.58 12.45 10.69
CA ARG A 63 -22.47 12.60 9.53
C ARG A 63 -23.53 13.67 9.75
N LYS A 64 -24.15 13.72 10.94
CA LYS A 64 -25.12 14.77 11.29
C LYS A 64 -24.54 16.16 11.17
N LYS A 65 -23.29 16.35 11.61
CA LYS A 65 -22.57 17.64 11.52
C LYS A 65 -22.12 17.94 10.09
N ASN A 66 -21.85 16.90 9.28
CA ASN A 66 -21.35 17.00 7.91
C ASN A 66 -22.47 16.93 6.84
N GLY A 67 -23.68 17.40 7.17
CA GLY A 67 -24.79 17.43 6.21
C GLY A 67 -25.29 16.05 5.76
N GLY A 68 -25.19 15.04 6.60
CA GLY A 68 -25.60 13.65 6.33
C GLY A 68 -24.57 12.82 5.57
N LYS A 69 -23.39 13.36 5.26
CA LYS A 69 -22.38 12.73 4.43
C LYS A 69 -21.26 12.10 5.27
N PRO A 70 -20.70 10.97 4.82
CA PRO A 70 -19.45 10.44 5.36
C PRO A 70 -18.28 11.40 5.01
N PRO A 71 -17.08 11.20 5.62
CA PRO A 71 -15.94 12.07 5.35
C PRO A 71 -15.42 11.92 3.91
N ASN A 72 -14.77 12.96 3.44
CA ASN A 72 -13.83 12.82 2.33
C ASN A 72 -12.64 11.98 2.78
N ILE A 73 -11.98 11.32 1.85
CA ILE A 73 -10.77 10.54 2.10
C ILE A 73 -9.68 11.00 1.15
N LEU A 74 -8.58 11.50 1.71
CA LEU A 74 -7.33 11.78 0.98
C LEU A 74 -6.28 10.76 1.41
N TYR A 75 -5.83 9.93 0.48
CA TYR A 75 -4.82 8.93 0.72
C TYR A 75 -3.53 9.24 -0.04
N ILE A 76 -2.43 9.42 0.70
CA ILE A 76 -1.11 9.72 0.16
C ILE A 76 -0.19 8.54 0.45
N LEU A 77 0.42 7.97 -0.60
CA LEU A 77 1.31 6.82 -0.50
C LEU A 77 2.67 7.16 -1.10
N ILE A 78 3.68 7.25 -0.23
CA ILE A 78 5.05 7.61 -0.59
C ILE A 78 5.83 6.34 -0.98
N ASP A 79 6.62 6.43 -2.03
CA ASP A 79 7.34 5.32 -2.66
C ASP A 79 8.73 5.12 -2.06
N ASP A 80 9.07 3.88 -1.67
CA ASP A 80 10.40 3.41 -1.28
C ASP A 80 11.07 4.18 -0.11
N VAL A 81 10.33 4.54 0.92
CA VAL A 81 10.84 5.32 2.06
C VAL A 81 10.77 4.52 3.36
N GLY A 82 11.89 4.46 4.07
CA GLY A 82 12.04 3.70 5.30
C GLY A 82 11.38 4.35 6.52
N PHE A 83 11.23 3.54 7.57
CA PHE A 83 10.72 4.02 8.84
C PHE A 83 11.65 5.08 9.47
N GLY A 84 11.09 6.21 9.87
CA GLY A 84 11.82 7.33 10.48
C GLY A 84 12.40 8.32 9.47
N GLU A 85 12.16 8.15 8.16
CA GLU A 85 12.66 9.07 7.14
C GLU A 85 11.75 10.26 6.88
N PHE A 86 10.50 10.22 7.35
CA PHE A 86 9.55 11.34 7.34
C PHE A 86 8.60 11.28 8.54
N GLY A 87 7.98 12.40 8.88
CA GLY A 87 6.90 12.46 9.88
C GLY A 87 7.31 12.20 11.33
N THR A 88 8.60 12.02 11.63
CA THR A 88 9.13 11.83 12.98
C THR A 88 10.38 12.68 13.15
N LYS A 89 10.19 13.87 13.69
CA LYS A 89 11.22 14.91 13.77
C LYS A 89 12.56 14.42 14.31
N GLU A 90 12.54 13.69 15.42
CA GLU A 90 13.75 13.19 16.07
C GLU A 90 14.50 12.19 15.20
N LEU A 91 13.77 11.31 14.50
CA LEU A 91 14.36 10.34 13.59
C LEU A 91 14.84 11.01 12.31
N ASN A 92 14.13 12.02 11.81
CA ASN A 92 14.54 12.79 10.64
C ASN A 92 15.93 13.42 10.86
N TYR A 93 16.17 14.02 12.02
CA TYR A 93 17.50 14.58 12.34
C TYR A 93 18.61 13.54 12.33
N VAL A 94 18.37 12.35 12.88
CA VAL A 94 19.35 11.25 12.85
C VAL A 94 19.65 10.81 11.42
N ARG A 95 18.64 10.88 10.55
CA ARG A 95 18.73 10.50 9.13
C ARG A 95 19.31 11.60 8.25
N GLY A 96 19.31 12.85 8.72
CA GLY A 96 19.66 14.01 7.93
C GLY A 96 18.60 14.45 6.95
N THR A 97 17.35 13.97 7.09
CA THR A 97 16.20 14.43 6.32
C THR A 97 15.45 15.53 7.05
N GLU A 98 14.80 16.41 6.33
CA GLU A 98 13.93 17.45 6.88
C GLU A 98 12.59 17.40 6.16
N THR A 99 11.55 17.07 6.94
CA THR A 99 10.16 17.01 6.43
C THR A 99 9.22 17.80 7.34
N PRO A 100 9.43 19.13 7.49
CA PRO A 100 8.73 19.94 8.51
C PRO A 100 7.21 19.97 8.33
N ARG A 101 6.72 19.91 7.08
CA ARG A 101 5.29 19.94 6.77
C ARG A 101 4.63 18.60 7.11
N ILE A 102 5.29 17.49 6.77
CA ILE A 102 4.83 16.13 7.11
C ILE A 102 4.97 15.90 8.62
N ASN A 103 6.03 16.42 9.27
CA ASN A 103 6.17 16.36 10.72
C ASN A 103 5.01 17.06 11.43
N LYS A 104 4.59 18.24 10.96
CA LYS A 104 3.41 18.92 11.47
C LYS A 104 2.14 18.08 11.29
N LEU A 105 1.95 17.44 10.13
CA LEU A 105 0.83 16.52 9.95
C LEU A 105 0.86 15.38 10.97
N ALA A 106 2.03 14.78 11.20
CA ALA A 106 2.20 13.71 12.17
C ALA A 106 1.84 14.15 13.61
N GLU A 107 2.22 15.38 14.00
CA GLU A 107 1.85 15.98 15.28
C GLU A 107 0.32 16.20 15.43
N GLU A 108 -0.39 16.33 14.32
CA GLU A 108 -1.86 16.48 14.26
C GLU A 108 -2.59 15.15 13.99
N SER A 109 -1.88 14.02 14.01
CA SER A 109 -2.37 12.71 13.60
C SER A 109 -2.29 11.67 14.72
N LEU A 110 -2.95 10.53 14.51
CA LEU A 110 -2.60 9.25 15.12
C LEU A 110 -1.44 8.63 14.32
N SER A 111 -0.31 8.37 15.00
CA SER A 111 0.87 7.73 14.44
C SER A 111 0.82 6.22 14.67
N PHE A 112 0.84 5.43 13.61
CA PHE A 112 0.84 3.97 13.68
C PHE A 112 2.27 3.44 13.78
N MET A 113 2.65 3.01 14.97
CA MET A 113 4.03 2.56 15.24
C MET A 113 4.34 1.18 14.67
N ARG A 114 3.33 0.41 14.30
CA ARG A 114 3.45 -0.94 13.75
C ARG A 114 2.59 -1.13 12.50
N MET A 115 2.74 -0.20 11.54
CA MET A 115 2.14 -0.33 10.22
C MET A 115 3.00 -1.24 9.35
N TYR A 116 2.42 -2.34 8.91
CA TYR A 116 3.03 -3.31 8.01
C TYR A 116 2.48 -3.18 6.60
N THR A 117 3.38 -3.32 5.63
CA THR A 117 3.07 -3.37 4.21
C THR A 117 3.55 -4.70 3.62
N GLU A 118 3.35 -4.88 2.33
CA GLU A 118 4.08 -5.89 1.58
C GLU A 118 5.50 -5.38 1.27
N PRO A 119 6.47 -6.26 0.97
CA PRO A 119 7.87 -5.82 0.85
C PRO A 119 8.19 -4.99 -0.40
N SER A 120 7.23 -4.72 -1.28
CA SER A 120 7.47 -3.91 -2.48
C SER A 120 6.21 -3.24 -3.04
N CYS A 121 6.40 -2.29 -3.97
CA CYS A 121 5.36 -1.37 -4.43
C CYS A 121 4.14 -2.05 -5.06
N THR A 122 4.27 -2.90 -6.10
CA THR A 122 3.12 -3.57 -6.73
C THR A 122 2.34 -4.40 -5.71
N PRO A 123 2.98 -5.27 -4.90
CA PRO A 123 2.31 -6.00 -3.84
C PRO A 123 1.55 -5.11 -2.85
N THR A 124 2.19 -4.07 -2.32
CA THR A 124 1.54 -3.16 -1.35
C THR A 124 0.35 -2.44 -1.95
N ARG A 125 0.49 -1.90 -3.16
CA ARG A 125 -0.58 -1.19 -3.86
C ARG A 125 -1.75 -2.12 -4.17
N THR A 126 -1.47 -3.37 -4.54
CA THR A 126 -2.47 -4.42 -4.73
C THR A 126 -3.18 -4.75 -3.42
N ALA A 127 -2.43 -4.98 -2.35
CA ALA A 127 -2.96 -5.32 -1.03
C ALA A 127 -3.90 -4.22 -0.51
N PHE A 128 -3.51 -2.95 -0.67
CA PHE A 128 -4.37 -1.82 -0.35
C PHE A 128 -5.64 -1.78 -1.21
N MET A 129 -5.47 -1.86 -2.54
CA MET A 129 -6.60 -1.70 -3.47
C MET A 129 -7.65 -2.79 -3.34
N THR A 130 -7.25 -4.02 -2.98
CA THR A 130 -8.16 -5.19 -2.95
C THR A 130 -8.50 -5.69 -1.55
N GLY A 131 -7.80 -5.23 -0.51
CA GLY A 131 -7.92 -5.78 0.86
C GLY A 131 -7.39 -7.21 0.99
N ARG A 132 -6.59 -7.70 0.03
CA ARG A 132 -6.14 -9.08 -0.08
C ARG A 132 -4.62 -9.17 -0.20
N HIS A 133 -4.01 -10.19 0.40
CA HIS A 133 -2.60 -10.45 0.14
C HIS A 133 -2.36 -10.68 -1.36
N PRO A 134 -1.26 -10.15 -1.93
CA PRO A 134 -0.96 -10.23 -3.37
C PRO A 134 -0.95 -11.63 -3.95
N VAL A 135 -0.58 -12.65 -3.16
CA VAL A 135 -0.64 -14.07 -3.56
C VAL A 135 -2.06 -14.55 -3.89
N ARG A 136 -3.10 -13.81 -3.48
CA ARG A 136 -4.50 -14.10 -3.84
C ARG A 136 -4.95 -13.42 -5.12
N THR A 137 -4.13 -12.51 -5.66
CA THR A 137 -4.44 -11.72 -6.87
C THR A 137 -3.48 -12.02 -8.02
N GLY A 138 -2.36 -12.71 -7.75
CA GLY A 138 -1.28 -12.97 -8.72
C GLY A 138 -0.33 -11.78 -8.92
N LEU A 139 -0.48 -10.68 -8.17
CA LEU A 139 0.41 -9.50 -8.23
C LEU A 139 1.42 -9.49 -7.08
N GLU A 140 1.98 -10.62 -6.79
CA GLU A 140 2.97 -10.82 -5.72
C GLU A 140 4.38 -10.33 -6.05
N GLU A 141 4.63 -9.97 -7.32
CA GLU A 141 5.92 -9.47 -7.82
C GLU A 141 5.77 -8.06 -8.39
N VAL A 142 6.86 -7.29 -8.35
CA VAL A 142 6.93 -5.99 -9.00
C VAL A 142 6.70 -6.18 -10.51
N LYS A 143 5.69 -5.52 -11.06
CA LYS A 143 5.41 -5.55 -12.49
C LYS A 143 6.30 -4.54 -13.21
N VAL A 144 7.04 -5.05 -14.19
CA VAL A 144 7.84 -4.24 -15.10
C VAL A 144 7.04 -3.93 -16.37
N ALA A 145 7.58 -3.03 -17.19
CA ALA A 145 6.93 -2.59 -18.42
C ALA A 145 6.74 -3.71 -19.45
N LEU A 146 5.67 -3.62 -20.23
CA LEU A 146 5.42 -4.35 -21.46
C LEU A 146 5.31 -5.89 -21.30
N VAL A 147 4.82 -6.33 -20.14
CA VAL A 147 4.54 -7.75 -19.89
C VAL A 147 3.14 -8.18 -20.32
N GLY A 148 2.22 -7.23 -20.50
CA GLY A 148 0.84 -7.54 -20.88
C GLY A 148 0.05 -8.19 -19.75
N GLU A 149 0.33 -7.82 -18.51
CA GLU A 149 -0.32 -8.35 -17.32
C GLU A 149 -0.74 -7.22 -16.38
N GLY A 150 -1.76 -7.48 -15.56
CA GLY A 150 -2.19 -6.51 -14.55
C GLY A 150 -3.28 -7.03 -13.63
N LEU A 151 -3.78 -6.14 -12.77
CA LEU A 151 -4.89 -6.42 -11.89
C LEU A 151 -6.09 -6.90 -12.72
N SER A 152 -6.63 -8.06 -12.37
CA SER A 152 -7.79 -8.61 -13.07
C SER A 152 -9.03 -7.75 -12.83
N ALA A 153 -9.85 -7.54 -13.86
CA ALA A 153 -11.18 -6.93 -13.74
C ALA A 153 -12.15 -7.75 -12.86
N LYS A 154 -11.78 -8.96 -12.45
CA LYS A 154 -12.54 -9.75 -11.46
C LYS A 154 -12.25 -9.34 -10.02
N GLU A 155 -11.15 -8.67 -9.77
CA GLU A 155 -10.88 -8.10 -8.45
C GLU A 155 -11.81 -6.90 -8.21
N VAL A 156 -12.08 -6.63 -6.94
CA VAL A 156 -12.88 -5.47 -6.55
C VAL A 156 -11.99 -4.54 -5.74
N THR A 157 -11.87 -3.32 -6.20
CA THR A 157 -11.00 -2.32 -5.58
C THR A 157 -11.76 -1.45 -4.57
N ILE A 158 -11.03 -0.83 -3.65
CA ILE A 158 -11.62 0.13 -2.71
C ILE A 158 -12.26 1.32 -3.45
N ALA A 159 -11.74 1.70 -4.62
CA ALA A 159 -12.34 2.76 -5.43
C ALA A 159 -13.71 2.35 -5.97
N GLU A 160 -13.88 1.08 -6.38
CA GLU A 160 -15.17 0.55 -6.79
C GLU A 160 -16.15 0.47 -5.62
N VAL A 161 -15.70 -0.01 -4.45
CA VAL A 161 -16.50 -0.09 -3.21
C VAL A 161 -17.01 1.30 -2.81
N LEU A 162 -16.13 2.30 -2.75
CA LEU A 162 -16.49 3.67 -2.39
C LEU A 162 -17.33 4.36 -3.48
N SER A 163 -17.06 4.09 -4.76
CA SER A 163 -17.87 4.60 -5.87
C SER A 163 -19.32 4.12 -5.78
N GLN A 164 -19.56 2.85 -5.41
CA GLN A 164 -20.90 2.32 -5.17
C GLN A 164 -21.60 2.98 -3.97
N ALA A 165 -20.84 3.46 -2.99
CA ALA A 165 -21.36 4.26 -1.87
C ALA A 165 -21.56 5.75 -2.22
N GLY A 166 -21.35 6.15 -3.47
CA GLY A 166 -21.60 7.49 -3.95
C GLY A 166 -20.42 8.46 -3.90
N TYR A 167 -19.22 7.98 -3.60
CA TYR A 167 -18.00 8.80 -3.65
C TYR A 167 -17.61 9.17 -5.08
N ASN A 168 -17.09 10.38 -5.26
CA ASN A 168 -16.30 10.73 -6.42
C ASN A 168 -14.87 10.21 -6.21
N THR A 169 -14.32 9.49 -7.18
CA THR A 169 -13.06 8.77 -7.03
C THR A 169 -12.01 9.30 -7.99
N VAL A 170 -10.84 9.69 -7.48
CA VAL A 170 -9.76 10.29 -8.26
C VAL A 170 -8.43 9.65 -7.92
N HIS A 171 -7.63 9.28 -8.93
CA HIS A 171 -6.27 8.79 -8.77
C HIS A 171 -5.26 9.69 -9.52
N ILE A 172 -4.22 10.12 -8.81
CA ILE A 172 -3.14 10.93 -9.39
C ILE A 172 -1.78 10.40 -8.93
N GLY A 173 -0.91 10.10 -9.88
CA GLY A 173 0.45 9.65 -9.67
C GLY A 173 0.68 8.17 -9.98
N LYS A 174 1.66 7.54 -9.35
CA LYS A 174 2.09 6.17 -9.63
C LYS A 174 0.96 5.16 -9.42
N TRP A 175 0.65 4.36 -10.44
CA TRP A 175 -0.34 3.27 -10.33
C TRP A 175 0.30 1.91 -10.02
N HIS A 176 1.08 1.39 -10.93
CA HIS A 176 1.91 0.19 -10.79
C HIS A 176 1.16 -1.14 -10.56
N LEU A 177 -0.07 -1.26 -11.07
CA LEU A 177 -0.87 -2.50 -11.00
C LEU A 177 -1.07 -3.18 -12.36
N GLY A 178 -0.20 -2.90 -13.32
CA GLY A 178 -0.21 -3.54 -14.63
C GLY A 178 -0.14 -2.56 -15.79
N ASP A 179 0.04 -3.11 -16.98
CA ASP A 179 0.24 -2.39 -18.23
C ASP A 179 -0.78 -2.73 -19.31
N ILE A 180 -1.87 -3.36 -18.93
CA ILE A 180 -3.04 -3.60 -19.78
C ILE A 180 -4.16 -2.62 -19.45
N GLU A 181 -4.96 -2.27 -20.42
CA GLU A 181 -5.99 -1.24 -20.28
C GLU A 181 -7.02 -1.59 -19.20
N GLU A 182 -7.43 -2.85 -19.07
CA GLU A 182 -8.39 -3.26 -18.02
C GLU A 182 -7.86 -3.02 -16.61
N ALA A 183 -6.54 -3.04 -16.41
CA ALA A 183 -5.90 -2.81 -15.12
C ALA A 183 -5.68 -1.34 -14.79
N PHE A 184 -5.98 -0.42 -15.69
CA PHE A 184 -5.76 1.01 -15.46
C PHE A 184 -6.76 1.60 -14.47
N PRO A 185 -6.40 2.65 -13.70
CA PRO A 185 -7.23 3.13 -12.59
C PRO A 185 -8.64 3.52 -13.02
N TYR A 186 -8.82 4.13 -14.20
CA TYR A 186 -10.14 4.52 -14.70
C TYR A 186 -11.05 3.32 -15.10
N ASN A 187 -10.48 2.12 -15.20
CA ASN A 187 -11.20 0.85 -15.35
C ASN A 187 -11.27 0.06 -14.03
N GLN A 188 -10.65 0.56 -12.97
CA GLN A 188 -10.57 -0.03 -11.62
C GLN A 188 -11.23 0.88 -10.57
N GLY A 189 -12.33 1.54 -10.94
CA GLY A 189 -13.19 2.24 -10.01
C GLY A 189 -12.95 3.75 -9.87
N PHE A 190 -11.98 4.35 -10.56
CA PHE A 190 -11.76 5.79 -10.50
C PHE A 190 -12.50 6.55 -11.59
N ASP A 191 -13.20 7.63 -11.21
CA ASP A 191 -13.89 8.52 -12.16
C ASP A 191 -12.93 9.35 -13.01
N TYR A 192 -11.74 9.61 -12.45
CA TYR A 192 -10.63 10.26 -13.15
C TYR A 192 -9.29 9.68 -12.69
N ALA A 193 -8.37 9.55 -13.62
CA ALA A 193 -7.00 9.18 -13.33
C ALA A 193 -6.01 9.97 -14.18
N ALA A 194 -4.86 10.32 -13.55
CA ALA A 194 -3.68 10.86 -14.21
C ALA A 194 -2.44 10.14 -13.67
N PHE A 195 -1.76 9.36 -14.50
CA PHE A 195 -0.71 8.47 -14.03
C PHE A 195 0.30 8.14 -15.14
N PRO A 196 1.57 7.85 -14.81
CA PRO A 196 2.48 7.20 -15.75
C PRO A 196 2.16 5.72 -15.83
N VAL A 197 2.20 5.14 -17.01
CA VAL A 197 1.99 3.69 -17.14
C VAL A 197 3.13 2.92 -16.48
N HIS A 198 4.37 3.42 -16.66
CA HIS A 198 5.57 2.77 -16.14
C HIS A 198 6.60 3.76 -15.61
N GLN A 199 6.68 3.91 -14.31
CA GLN A 199 7.68 4.75 -13.68
C GLN A 199 9.11 4.27 -13.92
N GLN A 200 9.35 2.96 -13.90
CA GLN A 200 10.69 2.39 -14.14
C GLN A 200 11.22 2.72 -15.53
N VAL A 201 10.36 2.72 -16.53
CA VAL A 201 10.72 3.10 -17.90
C VAL A 201 11.08 4.57 -17.99
N GLN A 202 10.37 5.43 -17.25
CA GLN A 202 10.69 6.86 -17.19
C GLN A 202 12.15 7.10 -16.81
N LEU A 203 12.63 6.35 -15.81
CA LEU A 203 13.99 6.46 -15.31
C LEU A 203 15.01 6.02 -16.35
N SER A 204 14.68 4.96 -17.09
CA SER A 204 15.57 4.33 -18.05
C SER A 204 15.76 5.13 -19.34
N LEU A 205 14.85 6.06 -19.61
CA LEU A 205 14.77 6.79 -20.86
C LEU A 205 15.24 8.24 -20.78
N MET A 206 15.72 8.66 -19.60
CA MET A 206 16.29 10.00 -19.47
C MET A 206 17.56 10.14 -20.31
N THR A 207 17.78 11.35 -20.81
CA THR A 207 18.99 11.66 -21.57
C THR A 207 20.24 11.54 -20.71
N PRO A 208 21.41 11.33 -21.32
CA PRO A 208 22.68 11.23 -20.60
C PRO A 208 23.06 12.43 -19.74
N ASP A 209 22.47 13.59 -20.03
CA ASP A 209 22.69 14.84 -19.27
C ASP A 209 21.95 14.86 -17.93
N ALA A 210 21.04 13.91 -17.71
CA ALA A 210 20.50 13.67 -16.38
C ALA A 210 21.63 13.23 -15.46
N ASP A 211 21.80 13.89 -14.35
CA ASP A 211 22.85 13.58 -13.40
C ASP A 211 22.59 12.27 -12.67
N TRP A 212 23.02 11.23 -13.27
CA TRP A 212 22.92 9.88 -12.79
C TRP A 212 24.12 9.48 -11.94
N SER A 213 24.48 10.29 -11.01
CA SER A 213 25.58 9.95 -10.08
C SER A 213 25.29 8.74 -9.21
N SER A 214 24.15 8.10 -9.38
CA SER A 214 23.68 7.06 -8.49
C SER A 214 23.82 5.65 -9.07
N SER A 215 24.03 4.68 -8.20
CA SER A 215 24.03 3.24 -8.51
C SER A 215 22.71 2.70 -9.06
N ILE A 216 21.63 3.47 -8.96
CA ILE A 216 20.33 3.16 -9.56
C ILE A 216 20.45 3.03 -11.06
N THR A 217 21.17 3.93 -11.68
CA THR A 217 21.48 3.85 -13.10
C THR A 217 22.22 2.57 -13.45
N GLY A 218 23.09 2.08 -12.58
CA GLY A 218 23.78 0.80 -12.78
C GLY A 218 22.81 -0.38 -12.85
N TRP A 219 21.78 -0.40 -11.99
CA TRP A 219 20.78 -1.46 -11.98
C TRP A 219 19.82 -1.38 -13.17
N TYR A 220 19.30 -0.20 -13.45
CA TYR A 220 18.44 0.04 -14.62
C TYR A 220 19.26 0.04 -15.93
N LYS A 221 20.51 0.49 -15.89
CA LYS A 221 21.41 0.54 -17.05
C LYS A 221 21.62 -0.81 -17.69
N GLY A 222 21.77 -1.87 -16.92
CA GLY A 222 21.82 -3.24 -17.44
C GLY A 222 20.48 -3.75 -17.97
N SER A 223 19.36 -3.15 -17.59
CA SER A 223 18.01 -3.61 -17.97
C SER A 223 17.44 -2.87 -19.18
N TYR A 224 17.60 -1.55 -19.24
CA TYR A 224 16.93 -0.70 -20.23
C TYR A 224 17.82 0.35 -20.88
N THR A 225 18.87 0.84 -20.21
CA THR A 225 19.57 2.07 -20.59
C THR A 225 20.59 1.96 -21.70
N ASP A 226 21.27 0.84 -21.85
CA ASP A 226 22.33 0.74 -22.86
C ASP A 226 21.83 0.87 -24.30
N LYS A 227 20.54 0.58 -24.50
CA LYS A 227 19.90 0.65 -25.80
C LYS A 227 19.13 1.95 -26.05
N PHE A 228 18.56 2.55 -25.00
CA PHE A 228 17.66 3.69 -25.12
C PHE A 228 18.28 5.02 -24.71
N ALA A 229 19.13 5.04 -23.70
CA ALA A 229 19.83 6.27 -23.28
C ALA A 229 20.83 6.77 -24.32
N LEU A 230 21.28 5.90 -25.20
CA LEU A 230 22.21 6.23 -26.30
C LEU A 230 21.49 6.64 -27.59
N ASP A 231 20.20 6.39 -27.72
CA ASP A 231 19.44 6.79 -28.89
C ASP A 231 18.83 8.17 -28.68
N LYS A 232 19.54 9.20 -29.14
CA LYS A 232 19.08 10.58 -29.14
C LYS A 232 17.76 10.82 -29.89
N LYS A 233 17.28 9.82 -30.63
CA LYS A 233 16.00 9.85 -31.33
C LYS A 233 14.82 9.38 -30.48
N PHE A 234 15.11 8.74 -29.33
CA PHE A 234 14.04 8.24 -28.48
C PHE A 234 13.27 9.39 -27.86
N LYS A 235 11.99 9.49 -28.18
CA LYS A 235 11.08 10.45 -27.59
C LYS A 235 10.00 9.73 -26.82
N PRO A 236 9.87 9.98 -25.50
CA PRO A 236 8.87 9.31 -24.69
C PRO A 236 7.45 9.55 -25.21
N SER A 237 6.67 8.51 -25.20
CA SER A 237 5.21 8.54 -25.39
C SER A 237 4.50 8.73 -24.05
N GLY A 238 3.18 8.77 -24.05
CA GLY A 238 2.35 8.72 -22.86
C GLY A 238 2.66 7.57 -21.89
N LEU A 239 3.35 6.54 -22.38
CA LEU A 239 3.92 5.47 -21.56
C LEU A 239 4.78 6.04 -20.41
N VAL A 240 5.56 7.10 -20.69
CA VAL A 240 6.47 7.78 -19.76
C VAL A 240 5.94 9.12 -19.30
N THR A 241 5.37 9.90 -20.23
CA THR A 241 4.93 11.27 -19.94
C THR A 241 3.62 11.33 -19.18
N GLY A 242 2.86 10.24 -19.15
CA GLY A 242 1.63 10.06 -18.41
C GLY A 242 0.39 9.98 -19.30
N VAL A 243 -0.62 9.37 -18.73
CA VAL A 243 -1.95 9.17 -19.31
C VAL A 243 -2.98 9.84 -18.42
N GLU A 244 -3.97 10.46 -19.02
CA GLU A 244 -5.14 11.01 -18.36
C GLU A 244 -6.41 10.41 -18.95
N ALA A 245 -7.32 9.98 -18.09
CA ALA A 245 -8.60 9.45 -18.52
C ALA A 245 -9.70 9.69 -17.50
N LYS A 246 -10.94 9.76 -17.98
CA LYS A 246 -12.15 9.63 -17.16
C LYS A 246 -12.75 8.26 -17.38
N ARG A 247 -13.47 7.74 -16.39
CA ARG A 247 -14.21 6.49 -16.50
C ARG A 247 -15.12 6.51 -17.73
N GLY A 248 -14.99 5.49 -18.56
CA GLY A 248 -15.76 5.37 -19.82
C GLY A 248 -15.38 6.37 -20.91
N GLY A 249 -14.31 7.16 -20.69
CA GLY A 249 -13.78 8.10 -21.67
C GLY A 249 -12.54 7.57 -22.40
N LEU A 250 -12.12 8.28 -23.43
CA LEU A 250 -10.88 7.98 -24.13
C LEU A 250 -9.68 8.46 -23.29
N ALA A 251 -8.68 7.61 -23.20
CA ALA A 251 -7.39 7.95 -22.60
C ALA A 251 -6.65 8.97 -23.49
N ARG A 252 -6.00 9.93 -22.85
CA ARG A 252 -5.19 10.96 -23.50
C ARG A 252 -3.77 10.88 -22.96
N GLU A 253 -2.81 10.79 -23.86
CA GLU A 253 -1.41 10.90 -23.51
C GLU A 253 -1.02 12.38 -23.30
N VAL A 254 -0.13 12.59 -22.33
CA VAL A 254 0.54 13.88 -22.19
C VAL A 254 1.72 13.90 -23.15
N GLU A 255 1.57 14.62 -24.24
CA GLU A 255 2.60 14.69 -25.26
C GLU A 255 3.72 15.68 -24.92
N MET A 256 4.92 15.33 -25.35
CA MET A 256 6.04 16.28 -25.41
C MET A 256 5.95 17.13 -26.68
N GLN A 257 6.47 18.35 -26.61
CA GLN A 257 6.56 19.19 -27.80
C GLN A 257 7.58 18.63 -28.81
N PRO A 258 7.41 18.88 -30.10
CA PRO A 258 8.40 18.48 -31.08
C PRO A 258 9.81 19.03 -30.74
N GLY A 259 10.80 18.15 -30.74
CA GLY A 259 12.19 18.53 -30.41
C GLY A 259 12.54 18.55 -28.92
N GLU A 260 11.57 18.35 -28.01
CA GLU A 260 11.88 18.20 -26.59
C GLU A 260 12.44 16.81 -26.29
N GLU A 261 13.42 16.78 -25.38
CA GLU A 261 14.03 15.56 -24.86
C GLU A 261 13.43 15.18 -23.50
N TRP A 262 13.43 13.89 -23.16
CA TRP A 262 13.06 13.41 -21.85
C TRP A 262 14.24 13.58 -20.90
N THR A 263 14.21 14.66 -20.14
CA THR A 263 15.26 15.05 -19.19
C THR A 263 14.78 14.89 -17.75
N GLN A 264 15.71 14.95 -16.82
CA GLN A 264 15.41 15.05 -15.39
C GLN A 264 14.46 16.22 -15.07
N ASN A 265 14.65 17.36 -15.71
CA ASN A 265 13.76 18.52 -15.54
C ASN A 265 12.33 18.21 -16.00
N LYS A 266 12.15 17.47 -17.09
CA LYS A 266 10.81 17.02 -17.54
C LYS A 266 10.15 16.08 -16.53
N TYR A 267 10.92 15.19 -15.94
CA TYR A 267 10.44 14.33 -14.86
C TYR A 267 9.99 15.14 -13.63
N ASN A 268 10.79 16.14 -13.22
CA ASN A 268 10.41 17.04 -12.13
C ASN A 268 9.15 17.84 -12.46
N GLN A 269 9.04 18.38 -13.68
CA GLN A 269 7.83 19.07 -14.15
C GLN A 269 6.59 18.17 -14.16
N MET A 270 6.75 16.88 -14.39
CA MET A 270 5.64 15.93 -14.29
C MET A 270 5.19 15.75 -12.83
N ASN A 271 6.10 15.67 -11.86
CA ASN A 271 5.77 15.67 -10.45
C ASN A 271 5.04 16.95 -10.03
N ASP A 272 5.50 18.10 -10.46
CA ASP A 272 4.83 19.40 -10.25
C ASP A 272 3.43 19.42 -10.89
N ARG A 273 3.26 18.78 -12.04
CA ARG A 273 1.94 18.63 -12.68
C ARG A 273 0.99 17.80 -11.86
N TYR A 274 1.42 16.64 -11.34
CA TYR A 274 0.57 15.78 -10.51
C TYR A 274 0.15 16.48 -9.21
N GLU A 275 1.04 17.25 -8.59
CA GLU A 275 0.68 18.11 -7.46
C GLU A 275 -0.41 19.13 -7.84
N ARG A 276 -0.19 19.91 -8.93
CA ARG A 276 -1.17 20.89 -9.40
C ARG A 276 -2.52 20.24 -9.72
N GLN A 277 -2.53 19.10 -10.40
CA GLN A 277 -3.75 18.35 -10.70
C GLN A 277 -4.45 17.89 -9.41
N THR A 278 -3.71 17.47 -8.40
CA THR A 278 -4.29 17.11 -7.09
C THR A 278 -4.99 18.30 -6.46
N ILE A 279 -4.34 19.46 -6.42
CA ILE A 279 -4.93 20.70 -5.89
C ILE A 279 -6.16 21.14 -6.72
N GLU A 280 -6.09 21.08 -8.04
CA GLU A 280 -7.21 21.40 -8.92
C GLU A 280 -8.41 20.47 -8.70
N TRP A 281 -8.14 19.17 -8.49
CA TRP A 281 -9.20 18.21 -8.18
C TRP A 281 -9.79 18.43 -6.79
N LEU A 282 -9.00 18.75 -5.76
CA LEU A 282 -9.52 19.14 -4.45
C LEU A 282 -10.48 20.32 -4.56
N ARG A 283 -10.14 21.36 -5.32
CA ARG A 283 -11.02 22.51 -5.59
C ARG A 283 -12.31 22.12 -6.29
N LYS A 284 -12.26 21.22 -7.26
CA LYS A 284 -13.45 20.74 -7.97
C LYS A 284 -14.33 19.89 -7.06
N LEU A 285 -13.74 19.01 -6.27
CA LEU A 285 -14.43 18.06 -5.40
C LEU A 285 -15.06 18.76 -4.20
N ALA A 286 -14.41 19.78 -3.62
CA ALA A 286 -14.91 20.57 -2.52
C ALA A 286 -16.22 21.33 -2.86
N ASN A 287 -16.44 21.61 -4.15
CA ASN A 287 -17.65 22.28 -4.63
C ASN A 287 -18.78 21.31 -5.04
N GLN A 288 -18.59 20.00 -4.81
CA GLN A 288 -19.59 18.98 -5.14
C GLN A 288 -20.33 18.50 -3.90
N ASP A 289 -21.55 18.04 -4.11
CA ASP A 289 -22.40 17.56 -3.00
C ASP A 289 -22.13 16.09 -2.61
N LYS A 290 -21.12 15.47 -3.16
CA LYS A 290 -20.70 14.09 -2.87
C LYS A 290 -19.39 14.08 -2.11
N PRO A 291 -19.17 13.12 -1.20
CA PRO A 291 -17.85 12.88 -0.65
C PRO A 291 -16.87 12.43 -1.73
N PHE A 292 -15.59 12.59 -1.49
CA PHE A 292 -14.58 12.14 -2.43
C PHE A 292 -13.59 11.17 -1.79
N PHE A 293 -13.06 10.29 -2.62
CA PHE A 293 -11.86 9.49 -2.38
C PHE A 293 -10.80 9.90 -3.39
N LEU A 294 -9.77 10.59 -2.93
CA LEU A 294 -8.66 11.05 -3.74
C LEU A 294 -7.38 10.35 -3.30
N GLN A 295 -6.74 9.66 -4.25
CA GLN A 295 -5.40 9.11 -4.09
C GLN A 295 -4.38 10.05 -4.72
N TYR A 296 -3.41 10.51 -3.93
CA TYR A 296 -2.20 11.13 -4.42
C TYR A 296 -1.01 10.22 -4.11
N TRP A 297 -0.49 9.56 -5.14
CA TRP A 297 0.65 8.66 -5.06
C TRP A 297 1.83 9.30 -5.80
N PRO A 298 2.59 10.20 -5.14
CA PRO A 298 3.69 10.91 -5.79
C PRO A 298 4.72 9.96 -6.36
N LEU A 299 5.46 10.43 -7.35
CA LEU A 299 6.60 9.71 -7.90
C LEU A 299 7.87 9.95 -7.07
N ASP A 300 7.88 11.02 -6.27
CA ASP A 300 8.95 11.29 -5.31
C ASP A 300 8.85 10.32 -4.10
N PRO A 301 9.94 10.10 -3.40
CA PRO A 301 11.27 10.69 -3.55
C PRO A 301 12.18 9.92 -4.49
N LEU A 302 11.66 9.29 -5.51
CA LEU A 302 12.46 8.50 -6.44
C LEU A 302 13.47 9.38 -7.18
N ASN A 303 14.55 9.70 -6.49
CA ASN A 303 15.93 9.79 -6.92
C ASN A 303 16.35 10.76 -8.00
N PHE A 304 15.66 11.86 -8.20
CA PHE A 304 16.19 12.80 -9.14
C PHE A 304 16.52 14.11 -8.47
N VAL A 305 17.80 14.35 -8.39
CA VAL A 305 18.36 15.64 -8.09
C VAL A 305 18.11 16.55 -9.27
N ARG A 306 17.65 17.75 -9.02
CA ARG A 306 17.57 18.80 -10.03
C ARG A 306 18.96 19.17 -10.54
N SER A 307 19.05 19.65 -11.76
CA SER A 307 20.29 20.20 -12.33
C SER A 307 20.84 21.40 -11.55
N ASP A 308 19.98 22.08 -10.78
CA ASP A 308 20.30 23.23 -9.92
C ASP A 308 20.58 22.84 -8.45
N ARG A 309 20.84 21.58 -8.19
CA ARG A 309 21.00 20.96 -6.87
C ARG A 309 22.07 21.55 -5.97
N GLU A 310 23.09 22.21 -6.51
CA GLU A 310 24.15 22.83 -5.69
C GLU A 310 23.60 23.75 -4.60
N GLN A 311 22.39 24.25 -4.81
CA GLN A 311 21.67 25.08 -3.84
C GLN A 311 21.06 24.29 -2.69
N PHE A 312 20.96 22.97 -2.83
CA PHE A 312 20.23 22.09 -1.92
C PHE A 312 21.11 21.07 -1.20
N LEU A 313 22.40 21.08 -1.44
CA LEU A 313 23.32 20.19 -0.75
C LEU A 313 23.41 20.58 0.73
N THR A 314 22.84 19.73 1.57
CA THR A 314 23.03 19.82 3.02
C THR A 314 24.28 19.05 3.44
N ALA A 315 24.81 19.33 4.62
CA ALA A 315 26.00 18.63 5.15
C ALA A 315 25.80 17.11 5.26
N ASN A 316 24.56 16.66 5.48
CA ASN A 316 24.17 15.25 5.58
C ASN A 316 23.46 14.79 4.28
N GLY A 317 23.45 15.62 3.26
CA GLY A 317 22.57 15.50 2.13
C GLY A 317 22.98 14.45 1.11
N GLY A 318 22.22 14.42 0.11
CA GLY A 318 22.30 13.62 -1.08
C GLY A 318 21.02 13.83 -1.85
N SER A 319 20.96 13.27 -3.04
CA SER A 319 19.80 13.46 -3.93
C SER A 319 18.48 13.02 -3.30
N MET A 320 18.53 12.03 -2.42
CA MET A 320 17.33 11.52 -1.74
C MET A 320 16.81 12.52 -0.69
N VAL A 321 17.70 13.15 0.08
CA VAL A 321 17.33 14.19 1.07
C VAL A 321 16.65 15.37 0.37
N GLU A 322 17.19 15.78 -0.76
CA GLU A 322 16.59 16.84 -1.57
C GLU A 322 15.21 16.45 -2.12
N SER A 323 15.08 15.23 -2.64
CA SER A 323 13.80 14.73 -3.13
C SER A 323 12.76 14.66 -2.02
N MET A 324 13.15 14.26 -0.81
CA MET A 324 12.28 14.26 0.37
C MET A 324 11.84 15.67 0.75
N HIS A 325 12.74 16.65 0.68
CA HIS A 325 12.42 18.04 0.94
C HIS A 325 11.42 18.61 -0.08
N GLN A 326 11.59 18.29 -1.37
CA GLN A 326 10.63 18.67 -2.41
C GLN A 326 9.28 18.01 -2.20
N LEU A 327 9.25 16.73 -1.86
CA LEU A 327 8.03 15.99 -1.53
C LEU A 327 7.29 16.61 -0.34
N ASP A 328 8.02 16.95 0.74
CA ASP A 328 7.47 17.62 1.90
C ASP A 328 6.77 18.93 1.53
N GLY A 329 7.41 19.74 0.68
CA GLY A 329 6.83 20.98 0.16
C GLY A 329 5.55 20.74 -0.64
N ARG A 330 5.51 19.72 -1.51
CA ARG A 330 4.33 19.37 -2.31
C ARG A 330 3.17 18.91 -1.43
N ILE A 331 3.43 18.01 -0.50
CA ILE A 331 2.43 17.52 0.45
C ILE A 331 1.91 18.67 1.31
N GLY A 332 2.81 19.54 1.78
CA GLY A 332 2.43 20.71 2.55
C GLY A 332 1.46 21.63 1.82
N ARG A 333 1.68 21.90 0.52
CA ARG A 333 0.75 22.72 -0.27
C ARG A 333 -0.62 22.07 -0.48
N ILE A 334 -0.68 20.74 -0.56
CA ILE A 334 -1.95 20.01 -0.60
C ILE A 334 -2.73 20.20 0.73
N PHE A 335 -2.05 20.18 1.87
CA PHE A 335 -2.68 20.43 3.17
C PHE A 335 -3.13 21.88 3.33
N ASP A 336 -2.31 22.84 2.90
CA ASP A 336 -2.72 24.26 2.88
C ASP A 336 -4.00 24.46 2.04
N GLU A 337 -4.16 23.69 0.96
CA GLU A 337 -5.38 23.78 0.16
C GLU A 337 -6.61 23.19 0.85
N LEU A 338 -6.48 22.10 1.64
CA LEU A 338 -7.59 21.59 2.45
C LEU A 338 -8.08 22.63 3.46
N ASP A 339 -7.13 23.30 4.13
CA ASP A 339 -7.43 24.36 5.09
C ASP A 339 -8.09 25.56 4.40
N LYS A 340 -7.54 26.00 3.27
CA LYS A 340 -8.06 27.12 2.46
C LYS A 340 -9.49 26.86 1.94
N LEU A 341 -9.79 25.61 1.60
CA LEU A 341 -11.11 25.20 1.13
C LEU A 341 -12.11 24.99 2.29
N GLY A 342 -11.65 25.02 3.54
CA GLY A 342 -12.47 24.78 4.72
C GLY A 342 -13.01 23.35 4.83
N ILE A 343 -12.30 22.37 4.23
CA ILE A 343 -12.71 20.96 4.23
C ILE A 343 -11.80 20.06 5.09
N ALA A 344 -10.85 20.63 5.82
CA ALA A 344 -9.91 19.86 6.63
C ALA A 344 -10.61 19.00 7.71
N GLU A 345 -11.63 19.56 8.40
CA GLU A 345 -12.40 18.83 9.42
C GLU A 345 -13.30 17.74 8.83
N SER A 346 -13.71 17.87 7.58
CA SER A 346 -14.54 16.90 6.87
C SER A 346 -13.73 15.89 6.04
N THR A 347 -12.39 15.90 6.16
CA THR A 347 -11.51 15.04 5.38
C THR A 347 -10.62 14.18 6.29
N LEU A 348 -10.75 12.85 6.15
CA LEU A 348 -9.79 11.90 6.67
C LEU A 348 -8.56 11.91 5.74
N VAL A 349 -7.41 12.28 6.29
CA VAL A 349 -6.12 12.22 5.59
C VAL A 349 -5.32 11.04 6.11
N VAL A 350 -4.85 10.16 5.22
CA VAL A 350 -3.92 9.09 5.54
C VAL A 350 -2.67 9.26 4.70
N LEU A 351 -1.51 9.25 5.35
CA LEU A 351 -0.20 9.35 4.70
C LEU A 351 0.70 8.24 5.21
N MET A 352 1.32 7.48 4.30
CA MET A 352 2.24 6.40 4.67
C MET A 352 3.25 6.08 3.56
N GLY A 353 4.29 5.30 3.90
CA GLY A 353 5.18 4.66 2.94
C GLY A 353 4.56 3.38 2.35
N ASP A 354 4.99 2.98 1.15
CA ASP A 354 4.50 1.74 0.51
C ASP A 354 5.35 0.50 0.86
N ASN A 355 6.61 0.66 1.10
CA ASN A 355 7.55 -0.38 1.57
C ASN A 355 8.82 0.28 2.13
N GLY A 356 9.71 -0.51 2.68
CA GLY A 356 11.00 -0.01 3.14
C GLY A 356 11.88 0.55 2.01
N PRO A 357 12.99 1.22 2.35
CA PRO A 357 13.82 1.92 1.40
C PRO A 357 14.49 0.95 0.43
N PHE A 358 14.70 1.40 -0.79
CA PHE A 358 15.50 0.66 -1.74
C PHE A 358 16.97 0.69 -1.31
N ARG A 359 17.56 -0.46 -0.94
CA ARG A 359 18.88 -0.53 -0.30
C ARG A 359 20.00 0.16 -1.08
N GLN A 360 19.97 0.10 -2.39
CA GLN A 360 20.99 0.75 -3.21
C GLN A 360 20.92 2.27 -3.08
N TYR A 361 19.74 2.83 -2.87
CA TYR A 361 19.57 4.25 -2.63
C TYR A 361 20.13 4.65 -1.28
N SER A 362 19.80 3.92 -0.22
CA SER A 362 20.25 4.23 1.13
C SER A 362 21.77 4.21 1.23
N GLN A 363 22.44 3.28 0.56
CA GLN A 363 23.91 3.16 0.62
C GLN A 363 24.67 4.24 -0.15
N VAL A 364 24.10 4.68 -1.29
CA VAL A 364 24.81 5.58 -2.23
C VAL A 364 24.37 7.02 -2.09
N LEU A 365 23.12 7.26 -1.70
CA LEU A 365 22.51 8.58 -1.67
C LEU A 365 22.43 9.21 -0.27
N GLY A 366 23.12 8.61 0.70
CA GLY A 366 23.22 9.14 2.07
C GLY A 366 22.06 8.79 3.00
N MET A 367 21.06 8.05 2.54
CA MET A 367 20.00 7.54 3.41
C MET A 367 20.31 6.13 3.87
N ASN A 368 20.13 5.88 5.13
CA ASN A 368 20.46 4.63 5.76
C ASN A 368 19.24 4.07 6.49
N ASP A 369 18.81 2.86 6.19
CA ASP A 369 17.87 2.18 7.05
C ASP A 369 18.56 1.69 8.30
N MET A 370 18.66 2.58 9.29
CA MET A 370 19.40 2.30 10.53
C MET A 370 18.52 1.74 11.65
N ILE A 371 17.19 1.97 11.58
CA ILE A 371 16.28 1.56 12.66
C ILE A 371 15.98 0.08 12.56
N TYR A 372 15.57 -0.39 11.38
CA TYR A 372 15.28 -1.79 11.12
C TYR A 372 16.27 -2.39 10.13
N ARG A 373 16.47 -3.69 10.19
CA ARG A 373 17.28 -4.42 9.23
C ARG A 373 16.45 -4.73 7.99
N GLY A 374 17.08 -4.67 6.83
CA GLY A 374 16.44 -4.96 5.56
C GLY A 374 16.03 -3.71 4.80
N GLY A 375 15.22 -3.88 3.78
CA GLY A 375 14.71 -2.85 2.91
C GLY A 375 13.78 -3.43 1.87
N LYS A 376 13.49 -2.70 0.81
CA LYS A 376 12.62 -3.14 -0.29
C LYS A 376 12.93 -4.58 -0.75
N ALA A 377 11.89 -5.36 -0.99
CA ALA A 377 11.89 -6.77 -1.35
C ALA A 377 12.35 -7.75 -0.26
N ASP A 378 12.45 -7.29 0.99
CA ASP A 378 12.89 -8.08 2.14
C ASP A 378 11.71 -8.35 3.09
N HIS A 379 11.61 -9.54 3.64
CA HIS A 379 10.62 -9.87 4.67
C HIS A 379 10.98 -9.37 6.06
N LEU A 380 12.16 -8.74 6.22
CA LEU A 380 12.62 -8.15 7.47
C LEU A 380 11.85 -6.86 7.79
N GLU A 381 11.88 -6.44 9.08
CA GLU A 381 11.15 -5.24 9.52
C GLU A 381 11.46 -4.01 8.66
N GLY A 382 12.72 -3.82 8.24
CA GLY A 382 13.10 -2.71 7.36
C GLY A 382 12.51 -2.76 5.95
N GLY A 383 12.00 -3.91 5.51
CA GLY A 383 11.31 -4.04 4.21
C GLY A 383 9.82 -3.77 4.26
N VAL A 384 9.19 -4.04 5.42
CA VAL A 384 7.73 -4.11 5.54
C VAL A 384 7.13 -3.17 6.58
N ARG A 385 7.94 -2.57 7.46
CA ARG A 385 7.46 -1.64 8.48
C ARG A 385 7.74 -0.20 8.06
N VAL A 386 6.68 0.61 7.99
CA VAL A 386 6.71 1.96 7.44
C VAL A 386 6.10 2.98 8.41
N ASN A 387 6.42 4.27 8.23
CA ASN A 387 5.66 5.35 8.85
C ASN A 387 4.26 5.42 8.25
N ALA A 388 3.26 5.60 9.12
CA ALA A 388 1.89 5.84 8.72
C ALA A 388 1.18 6.74 9.73
N PHE A 389 0.34 7.65 9.21
CA PHE A 389 -0.36 8.67 9.98
C PHE A 389 -1.80 8.77 9.50
N ALA A 390 -2.75 8.94 10.43
CA ALA A 390 -4.13 9.24 10.13
C ALA A 390 -4.56 10.53 10.86
N ARG A 391 -4.97 11.55 10.09
CA ARG A 391 -5.46 12.83 10.58
C ARG A 391 -6.93 13.00 10.23
N TRP A 392 -7.75 13.23 11.24
CA TRP A 392 -9.15 13.59 11.08
C TRP A 392 -9.56 14.48 12.26
N PRO A 393 -9.47 15.80 12.11
CA PRO A 393 -9.70 16.72 13.21
C PRO A 393 -11.06 16.52 13.87
N GLY A 394 -11.08 16.51 15.21
CA GLY A 394 -12.30 16.30 16.00
C GLY A 394 -12.80 14.84 16.08
N ILE A 395 -12.22 13.91 15.34
CA ILE A 395 -12.60 12.48 15.35
C ILE A 395 -11.43 11.61 15.82
N ILE A 396 -10.24 11.79 15.25
CA ILE A 396 -9.00 11.11 15.64
C ILE A 396 -8.22 12.02 16.58
N GLU A 397 -7.72 11.48 17.68
CA GLU A 397 -6.93 12.22 18.67
C GLU A 397 -5.57 12.61 18.08
N ALA A 398 -5.33 13.92 18.01
CA ALA A 398 -4.09 14.49 17.50
C ALA A 398 -2.89 14.17 18.41
N GLY A 399 -1.72 13.91 17.83
CA GLY A 399 -0.48 13.64 18.54
C GLY A 399 -0.48 12.33 19.32
N SER A 400 -1.44 11.44 19.04
CA SER A 400 -1.53 10.12 19.65
C SER A 400 -0.70 9.07 18.91
N PHE A 401 -0.41 7.96 19.58
CA PHE A 401 0.35 6.84 19.04
C PHE A 401 -0.40 5.53 19.25
N ALA A 402 -0.31 4.62 18.29
CA ALA A 402 -0.84 3.27 18.40
C ALA A 402 0.27 2.23 18.19
N GLY A 403 0.48 1.39 19.20
CA GLY A 403 1.39 0.24 19.16
C GLY A 403 0.73 -1.04 18.63
N ASP A 404 -0.55 -0.98 18.30
CA ASP A 404 -1.29 -2.09 17.70
C ASP A 404 -0.77 -2.40 16.30
N ILE A 405 -0.86 -3.67 15.89
CA ILE A 405 -0.50 -4.09 14.54
C ILE A 405 -1.59 -3.66 13.56
N ILE A 406 -1.18 -3.02 12.48
CA ILE A 406 -1.99 -2.77 11.29
C ILE A 406 -1.26 -3.33 10.08
N HIS A 407 -2.00 -3.86 9.12
CA HIS A 407 -1.50 -4.23 7.80
C HIS A 407 -2.17 -3.37 6.71
N VAL A 408 -1.48 -3.14 5.61
CA VAL A 408 -2.00 -2.30 4.51
C VAL A 408 -3.34 -2.79 3.95
N THR A 409 -3.61 -4.10 4.01
CA THR A 409 -4.93 -4.66 3.65
C THR A 409 -6.07 -4.13 4.51
N ASP A 410 -5.79 -3.74 5.77
CA ASP A 410 -6.80 -3.23 6.70
C ASP A 410 -7.38 -1.89 6.29
N LEU A 411 -6.62 -1.10 5.51
CA LEU A 411 -7.09 0.18 5.02
C LEU A 411 -8.31 0.01 4.10
N PHE A 412 -8.37 -1.07 3.32
CA PHE A 412 -9.51 -1.40 2.47
C PHE A 412 -10.81 -1.51 3.28
N THR A 413 -10.81 -2.34 4.30
CA THR A 413 -12.00 -2.56 5.15
C THR A 413 -12.31 -1.35 6.03
N THR A 414 -11.28 -0.67 6.52
CA THR A 414 -11.41 0.54 7.36
C THR A 414 -11.98 1.71 6.57
N PHE A 415 -11.49 1.95 5.35
CA PHE A 415 -12.06 3.00 4.48
C PHE A 415 -13.50 2.68 4.08
N ALA A 416 -13.81 1.42 3.78
CA ALA A 416 -15.18 1.00 3.51
C ALA A 416 -16.09 1.23 4.73
N ARG A 417 -15.63 0.92 5.95
CA ARG A 417 -16.36 1.16 7.20
C ARG A 417 -16.64 2.64 7.43
N ILE A 418 -15.61 3.45 7.42
CA ILE A 418 -15.69 4.91 7.64
C ILE A 418 -16.54 5.57 6.53
N GLY A 419 -16.37 5.13 5.31
CA GLY A 419 -17.13 5.61 4.14
C GLY A 419 -18.57 5.14 4.07
N GLY A 420 -19.02 4.23 4.95
CA GLY A 420 -20.36 3.66 4.89
C GLY A 420 -20.57 2.74 3.68
N ALA A 421 -19.53 2.05 3.25
CA ALA A 421 -19.47 1.24 2.04
C ALA A 421 -19.30 -0.27 2.28
N THR A 422 -19.36 -0.73 3.52
CA THR A 422 -19.05 -2.13 3.90
C THR A 422 -19.91 -3.16 3.15
N GLN A 423 -21.16 -2.83 2.83
CA GLN A 423 -22.08 -3.70 2.10
C GLN A 423 -21.66 -3.97 0.65
N TYR A 424 -20.70 -3.22 0.11
CA TYR A 424 -20.18 -3.39 -1.25
C TYR A 424 -18.86 -4.19 -1.29
N ILE A 425 -18.35 -4.60 -0.12
CA ILE A 425 -17.18 -5.49 -0.04
C ILE A 425 -17.60 -6.89 -0.54
N PRO A 426 -16.81 -7.53 -1.44
CA PRO A 426 -17.17 -8.85 -1.96
C PRO A 426 -17.16 -9.92 -0.86
N THR A 427 -18.11 -10.85 -0.95
CA THR A 427 -18.31 -11.96 0.02
C THR A 427 -17.97 -13.34 -0.58
N ASP A 428 -17.59 -13.39 -1.85
CA ASP A 428 -17.27 -14.61 -2.61
C ASP A 428 -15.79 -15.03 -2.52
N ARG A 429 -14.97 -14.22 -1.83
CA ARG A 429 -13.52 -14.37 -1.74
C ARG A 429 -13.00 -13.98 -0.36
N VAL A 430 -11.76 -14.40 -0.04
CA VAL A 430 -11.11 -13.96 1.20
C VAL A 430 -10.69 -12.51 1.09
N ILE A 431 -11.09 -11.71 2.06
CA ILE A 431 -10.58 -10.37 2.34
C ILE A 431 -9.67 -10.49 3.56
N ASP A 432 -8.38 -10.27 3.37
CA ASP A 432 -7.39 -10.37 4.45
C ASP A 432 -7.41 -9.15 5.37
N GLY A 433 -7.95 -8.04 4.88
CA GLY A 433 -8.14 -6.81 5.65
C GLY A 433 -9.12 -6.98 6.80
N ILE A 434 -8.78 -6.41 7.95
CA ILE A 434 -9.60 -6.34 9.15
C ILE A 434 -9.92 -4.88 9.42
N ASP A 435 -11.19 -4.58 9.67
CA ASP A 435 -11.61 -3.22 10.01
C ASP A 435 -10.90 -2.72 11.29
N GLN A 436 -10.22 -1.60 11.20
CA GLN A 436 -9.46 -0.93 12.27
C GLN A 436 -10.08 0.42 12.65
N ALA A 437 -11.31 0.71 12.26
CA ALA A 437 -11.96 1.97 12.61
C ALA A 437 -11.99 2.22 14.12
N ALA A 438 -12.12 1.17 14.94
CA ALA A 438 -12.06 1.26 16.39
C ALA A 438 -10.68 1.78 16.86
N LEU A 439 -9.59 1.24 16.34
CA LEU A 439 -8.24 1.73 16.65
C LEU A 439 -8.07 3.20 16.27
N TRP A 440 -8.55 3.60 15.09
CA TRP A 440 -8.36 4.96 14.60
C TRP A 440 -9.18 5.99 15.38
N ILE A 441 -10.41 5.63 15.80
CA ILE A 441 -11.37 6.55 16.39
C ILE A 441 -11.35 6.50 17.93
N LEU A 442 -11.06 5.33 18.52
CA LEU A 442 -11.06 5.14 19.98
C LEU A 442 -9.63 5.10 20.56
N GLY A 443 -8.60 4.92 19.73
CA GLY A 443 -7.19 4.95 20.12
C GLY A 443 -6.58 3.58 20.39
N GLU A 444 -5.37 3.60 20.94
CA GLU A 444 -4.57 2.41 21.26
C GLU A 444 -5.35 1.36 22.05
N THR A 445 -5.02 0.09 21.87
CA THR A 445 -5.66 -1.10 22.43
C THR A 445 -7.01 -1.50 21.81
N HIS A 446 -7.52 -0.72 20.86
CA HIS A 446 -8.74 -1.05 20.12
C HIS A 446 -8.45 -1.72 18.75
N GLY A 447 -7.19 -2.06 18.49
CA GLY A 447 -6.77 -2.81 17.30
C GLY A 447 -7.35 -4.23 17.29
N ARG A 448 -7.70 -4.70 16.09
CA ARG A 448 -8.30 -6.02 15.89
C ARG A 448 -7.35 -7.04 15.29
N ARG A 449 -6.15 -6.60 14.90
CA ARG A 449 -5.11 -7.45 14.31
C ARG A 449 -3.97 -7.65 15.30
N ASP A 450 -3.50 -8.89 15.44
CA ASP A 450 -2.31 -9.21 16.23
C ASP A 450 -1.29 -10.09 15.45
N TYR A 451 -1.49 -10.24 14.13
CA TYR A 451 -0.64 -11.06 13.26
C TYR A 451 -0.44 -10.43 11.88
N VAL A 452 0.65 -10.81 11.20
CA VAL A 452 0.93 -10.49 9.80
C VAL A 452 1.59 -11.69 9.12
N PHE A 453 1.12 -12.05 7.94
CA PHE A 453 1.81 -12.96 7.02
C PHE A 453 2.61 -12.12 6.03
N ILE A 454 3.91 -12.38 5.90
CA ILE A 454 4.80 -11.60 5.05
C ILE A 454 5.35 -12.50 3.95
N TYR A 455 5.10 -12.09 2.72
CA TYR A 455 5.50 -12.81 1.53
C TYR A 455 6.67 -12.10 0.82
N GLU A 456 7.66 -12.87 0.38
CA GLU A 456 8.58 -12.46 -0.69
C GLU A 456 8.13 -13.11 -1.98
N ASN A 457 7.57 -12.34 -2.88
CA ASN A 457 6.91 -12.86 -4.06
C ASN A 457 5.85 -13.92 -3.66
N LYS A 458 5.94 -15.14 -4.18
CA LYS A 458 5.00 -16.25 -3.89
C LYS A 458 5.28 -16.99 -2.58
N VAL A 459 6.40 -16.69 -1.91
CA VAL A 459 6.88 -17.50 -0.79
C VAL A 459 6.55 -16.79 0.52
N LEU A 460 5.79 -17.46 1.40
CA LEU A 460 5.60 -17.01 2.77
C LEU A 460 6.94 -17.10 3.51
N ARG A 461 7.52 -15.97 3.88
CA ARG A 461 8.86 -15.87 4.43
C ARG A 461 8.89 -15.61 5.92
N SER A 462 7.90 -14.91 6.45
CA SER A 462 7.80 -14.70 7.89
C SER A 462 6.37 -14.51 8.35
N VAL A 463 6.17 -14.75 9.64
CA VAL A 463 4.90 -14.50 10.31
C VAL A 463 5.18 -13.72 11.59
N VAL A 464 4.47 -12.62 11.75
CA VAL A 464 4.42 -11.86 13.01
C VAL A 464 3.20 -12.31 13.79
N LYS A 465 3.34 -12.49 15.09
CA LYS A 465 2.24 -12.66 16.04
C LYS A 465 2.56 -11.89 17.30
N GLN A 466 1.80 -10.85 17.57
CA GLN A 466 2.07 -9.91 18.66
C GLN A 466 3.51 -9.35 18.57
N LYS A 467 4.38 -9.62 19.53
CA LYS A 467 5.77 -9.17 19.54
C LYS A 467 6.77 -10.16 18.93
N PHE A 468 6.32 -11.36 18.55
CA PHE A 468 7.20 -12.38 18.01
C PHE A 468 7.10 -12.43 16.48
N LYS A 469 8.24 -12.65 15.86
CA LYS A 469 8.36 -12.90 14.42
C LYS A 469 9.17 -14.16 14.18
N ILE A 470 8.63 -15.06 13.36
CA ILE A 470 9.34 -16.25 12.92
C ILE A 470 9.70 -16.10 11.43
N HIS A 471 10.94 -16.42 11.09
CA HIS A 471 11.35 -16.56 9.69
C HIS A 471 11.16 -18.00 9.25
N LEU A 472 10.47 -18.18 8.14
CA LEU A 472 10.28 -19.50 7.55
C LEU A 472 11.43 -19.79 6.58
N PRO A 473 11.99 -21.00 6.60
CA PRO A 473 13.07 -21.36 5.70
C PRO A 473 12.58 -21.32 4.24
N PRO A 474 13.46 -20.98 3.30
CA PRO A 474 13.14 -21.09 1.88
C PRO A 474 12.73 -22.52 1.54
N PRO A 475 11.75 -22.72 0.65
CA PRO A 475 11.37 -24.05 0.17
C PRO A 475 12.58 -24.80 -0.39
N GLY A 476 12.70 -26.08 -0.04
CA GLY A 476 13.76 -26.94 -0.57
C GLY A 476 15.14 -26.79 0.10
N VAL A 477 15.27 -26.06 1.20
CA VAL A 477 16.49 -25.98 2.00
C VAL A 477 16.36 -26.86 3.25
N PRO A 478 16.80 -28.13 3.21
CA PRO A 478 16.71 -29.05 4.35
C PRO A 478 17.60 -28.55 5.51
N GLY A 479 17.08 -28.67 6.75
CA GLY A 479 17.85 -28.34 7.95
C GLY A 479 17.96 -26.85 8.27
N ALA A 480 17.44 -25.96 7.44
CA ALA A 480 17.32 -24.55 7.79
C ALA A 480 16.32 -24.42 8.93
N GLY A 481 16.78 -23.94 10.09
CA GLY A 481 15.91 -23.64 11.21
C GLY A 481 14.93 -22.50 10.90
N ALA A 482 13.89 -22.38 11.71
CA ALA A 482 12.95 -21.27 11.66
C ALA A 482 13.25 -20.32 12.84
N PRO A 483 14.22 -19.38 12.70
CA PRO A 483 14.58 -18.48 13.78
C PRO A 483 13.42 -17.58 14.18
N MET A 484 13.24 -17.39 15.47
CA MET A 484 12.21 -16.52 16.06
C MET A 484 12.88 -15.34 16.76
N PHE A 485 12.25 -14.18 16.68
CA PHE A 485 12.75 -12.93 17.26
C PHE A 485 11.67 -12.28 18.14
N ASP A 486 12.07 -11.64 19.22
CA ASP A 486 11.22 -10.75 20.03
C ASP A 486 11.44 -9.32 19.52
N LEU A 487 10.53 -8.81 18.71
CA LEU A 487 10.67 -7.51 18.05
C LEU A 487 10.72 -6.31 19.02
N TYR A 488 10.31 -6.48 20.28
CA TYR A 488 10.43 -5.41 21.28
C TYR A 488 11.83 -5.30 21.84
N ARG A 489 12.55 -6.43 21.91
CA ARG A 489 13.92 -6.50 22.41
C ARG A 489 14.97 -6.47 21.32
N ASP A 490 14.59 -6.92 20.14
CA ASP A 490 15.45 -7.06 18.97
C ASP A 490 14.69 -6.65 17.70
N PRO A 491 14.40 -5.34 17.53
CA PRO A 491 13.69 -4.83 16.37
C PRO A 491 14.49 -4.97 15.07
N ARG A 492 15.77 -5.30 15.15
CA ARG A 492 16.64 -5.52 13.99
C ARG A 492 16.76 -6.99 13.58
N GLU A 493 16.14 -7.91 14.32
CA GLU A 493 16.14 -9.36 14.00
C GLU A 493 17.56 -9.94 13.88
N GLU A 494 18.44 -9.58 14.80
CA GLU A 494 19.86 -9.98 14.81
C GLU A 494 20.17 -11.11 15.82
N LYS A 495 19.30 -11.29 16.83
CA LYS A 495 19.51 -12.20 17.96
C LYS A 495 18.33 -13.17 18.10
N PRO A 496 18.34 -14.30 17.38
CA PRO A 496 17.24 -15.25 17.45
C PRO A 496 17.11 -15.85 18.86
N LEU A 497 15.86 -16.09 19.26
CA LEU A 497 15.52 -16.76 20.52
C LEU A 497 15.84 -18.25 20.39
N ILE A 498 16.95 -18.70 20.95
CA ILE A 498 17.37 -20.10 20.93
C ILE A 498 16.79 -20.83 22.14
N GLY A 499 16.04 -21.91 21.91
CA GLY A 499 15.55 -22.81 22.93
C GLY A 499 14.37 -22.34 23.77
N VAL A 500 14.14 -21.03 23.89
CA VAL A 500 13.05 -20.46 24.71
C VAL A 500 11.71 -20.46 23.97
N ALA A 501 11.73 -20.60 22.65
CA ALA A 501 10.55 -20.41 21.80
C ALA A 501 9.96 -21.71 21.25
N LEU A 502 10.38 -22.88 21.71
CA LEU A 502 9.86 -24.16 21.23
C LEU A 502 8.34 -24.29 21.44
N TRP A 503 7.82 -23.78 22.56
CA TRP A 503 6.38 -23.77 22.85
C TRP A 503 5.58 -22.84 21.90
N ALA A 504 6.17 -21.72 21.45
CA ALA A 504 5.53 -20.80 20.52
C ALA A 504 5.56 -21.30 19.08
N GLY A 505 6.57 -22.10 18.71
CA GLY A 505 6.76 -22.60 17.35
C GLY A 505 5.58 -23.42 16.83
N ALA A 506 4.93 -24.23 17.67
CA ALA A 506 3.76 -24.99 17.29
C ALA A 506 2.59 -24.10 16.88
N SER A 507 2.34 -23.01 17.63
CA SER A 507 1.29 -22.03 17.32
C SER A 507 1.49 -21.37 15.96
N PHE A 508 2.74 -21.01 15.60
CA PHE A 508 3.05 -20.45 14.27
C PHE A 508 2.83 -21.46 13.14
N GLN A 509 3.19 -22.73 13.36
CA GLN A 509 2.95 -23.77 12.37
C GLN A 509 1.46 -23.97 12.10
N ASP A 510 0.63 -23.96 13.15
CA ASP A 510 -0.81 -24.08 13.01
C ASP A 510 -1.44 -22.87 12.31
N MET A 511 -0.94 -21.65 12.58
CA MET A 511 -1.34 -20.45 11.83
C MET A 511 -1.04 -20.59 10.34
N VAL A 512 0.19 -20.99 10.00
CA VAL A 512 0.61 -21.18 8.60
C VAL A 512 -0.26 -22.26 7.93
N LYS A 513 -0.53 -23.38 8.59
CA LYS A 513 -1.41 -24.44 8.04
C LYS A 513 -2.81 -23.90 7.73
N ARG A 514 -3.43 -23.19 8.69
CA ARG A 514 -4.77 -22.62 8.50
C ARG A 514 -4.80 -21.61 7.36
N HIS A 515 -3.81 -20.71 7.30
CA HIS A 515 -3.67 -19.74 6.22
C HIS A 515 -3.53 -20.42 4.84
N MET A 516 -2.65 -21.43 4.73
CA MET A 516 -2.49 -22.22 3.49
C MET A 516 -3.77 -22.97 3.10
N MET A 517 -4.53 -23.47 4.06
CA MET A 517 -5.83 -24.08 3.78
C MET A 517 -6.83 -23.07 3.20
N MET A 518 -6.82 -21.82 3.69
CA MET A 518 -7.67 -20.76 3.14
C MET A 518 -7.24 -20.35 1.73
N ILE A 519 -5.93 -20.32 1.44
CA ILE A 519 -5.44 -20.08 0.08
C ILE A 519 -5.88 -21.19 -0.87
N MET A 520 -5.81 -22.45 -0.46
CA MET A 520 -6.27 -23.59 -1.28
C MET A 520 -7.79 -23.59 -1.49
N LYS A 521 -8.55 -23.24 -0.44
CA LYS A 521 -10.02 -23.21 -0.51
C LYS A 521 -10.54 -22.08 -1.40
N TYR A 522 -9.85 -20.96 -1.41
CA TYR A 522 -10.18 -19.76 -2.20
C TYR A 522 -9.00 -19.41 -3.11
N PRO A 523 -8.83 -20.12 -4.22
CA PRO A 523 -7.72 -19.87 -5.15
C PRO A 523 -7.80 -18.45 -5.71
N HIS A 524 -6.65 -17.87 -6.03
CA HIS A 524 -6.58 -16.55 -6.62
C HIS A 524 -7.23 -16.52 -8.01
N PHE A 525 -7.74 -15.36 -8.39
CA PHE A 525 -8.11 -15.11 -9.77
C PHE A 525 -6.84 -15.01 -10.64
N PRO A 526 -6.89 -15.51 -11.88
CA PRO A 526 -5.80 -15.25 -12.82
C PRO A 526 -5.60 -13.75 -13.02
N LEU A 527 -4.35 -13.35 -13.20
CA LEU A 527 -4.04 -11.99 -13.66
C LEU A 527 -4.83 -11.65 -14.91
N GLY A 528 -5.21 -10.39 -15.05
CA GLY A 528 -5.61 -9.82 -16.32
C GLY A 528 -4.46 -9.99 -17.32
N LYS A 529 -4.75 -10.46 -18.52
CA LYS A 529 -3.78 -10.62 -19.60
C LYS A 529 -4.30 -9.96 -20.86
N GLY A 530 -3.43 -9.22 -21.52
CA GLY A 530 -3.81 -8.49 -22.71
C GLY A 530 -2.61 -7.98 -23.48
N LYS A 531 -2.91 -7.16 -24.48
CA LYS A 531 -1.87 -6.42 -25.18
C LYS A 531 -1.30 -5.39 -24.21
N PRO A 532 0.03 -5.38 -23.97
CA PRO A 532 0.63 -4.35 -23.14
C PRO A 532 0.40 -2.97 -23.76
N TYR A 533 0.15 -1.98 -22.92
CA TYR A 533 -0.04 -0.61 -23.38
C TYR A 533 1.22 -0.14 -24.10
N GLY A 534 1.07 0.14 -25.36
CA GLY A 534 2.12 0.57 -26.26
C GLY A 534 1.98 2.01 -26.74
N GLY A 535 1.12 2.79 -26.10
CA GLY A 535 0.75 4.13 -26.55
C GLY A 535 -0.61 4.18 -27.25
N ILE A 536 -1.11 5.39 -27.48
CA ILE A 536 -2.36 5.65 -28.18
C ILE A 536 -2.12 5.59 -29.70
N GLU A 537 -3.17 5.25 -30.47
CA GLU A 537 -3.09 5.11 -31.94
C GLU A 537 -2.57 6.38 -32.65
N ASN A 538 -2.80 7.55 -32.08
CA ASN A 538 -2.39 8.85 -32.64
C ASN A 538 -1.02 9.35 -32.17
N LEU A 539 -0.13 8.44 -31.82
CA LEU A 539 1.22 8.82 -31.44
C LEU A 539 1.96 9.56 -32.57
N ARG A 540 2.78 10.53 -32.20
CA ARG A 540 3.74 11.14 -33.11
C ARG A 540 4.64 10.06 -33.72
N PRO A 541 5.11 10.25 -34.97
CA PRO A 541 5.97 9.27 -35.64
C PRO A 541 7.17 8.85 -34.80
N GLU A 542 7.81 9.81 -34.12
CA GLU A 542 8.98 9.57 -33.29
C GLU A 542 8.66 8.74 -32.04
N SER A 543 7.49 8.95 -31.45
CA SER A 543 7.02 8.16 -30.30
C SER A 543 6.68 6.72 -30.72
N LYS A 544 6.15 6.52 -31.94
CA LYS A 544 5.92 5.18 -32.50
C LYS A 544 7.22 4.43 -32.73
N GLU A 545 8.20 5.08 -33.37
CA GLU A 545 9.53 4.49 -33.63
C GLU A 545 10.21 4.10 -32.34
N ALA A 546 10.15 4.95 -31.31
CA ALA A 546 10.68 4.66 -29.99
C ALA A 546 10.02 3.43 -29.34
N LEU A 547 8.69 3.37 -29.43
CA LEU A 547 7.92 2.24 -28.88
C LEU A 547 8.22 0.93 -29.61
N GLU A 548 8.27 0.96 -30.94
CA GLU A 548 8.59 -0.21 -31.75
C GLU A 548 10.01 -0.74 -31.44
N SER A 549 10.98 0.16 -31.25
CA SER A 549 12.33 -0.17 -30.83
C SER A 549 12.34 -0.86 -29.46
N PHE A 550 11.58 -0.33 -28.50
CA PHE A 550 11.46 -0.90 -27.17
C PHE A 550 10.78 -2.29 -27.20
N MET A 551 9.69 -2.44 -27.93
CA MET A 551 8.98 -3.71 -28.10
C MET A 551 9.85 -4.76 -28.81
N GLY A 552 10.67 -4.34 -29.76
CA GLY A 552 11.62 -5.21 -30.47
C GLY A 552 12.70 -5.77 -29.54
N TRP A 553 13.14 -5.00 -28.58
CA TRP A 553 14.12 -5.42 -27.58
C TRP A 553 13.56 -6.49 -26.62
N GLN A 554 12.30 -6.35 -26.20
CA GLN A 554 11.66 -7.34 -25.32
C GLN A 554 11.42 -8.70 -25.98
N LYS A 555 11.15 -8.71 -27.28
CA LYS A 555 10.97 -9.96 -28.05
C LYS A 555 12.28 -10.70 -28.31
N GLY A 556 13.41 -10.05 -28.11
CA GLY A 556 14.75 -10.61 -28.28
C GLY A 556 15.37 -11.19 -27.00
N LYS A 557 14.64 -11.16 -25.89
CA LYS A 557 14.94 -11.83 -24.63
C LYS A 557 14.08 -13.08 -24.45
#